data_435c77697e099097cc168cce1bb875c5
#
_entry.id   435c77697e099097cc168cce1bb875c5
#
_cell.length_a   1.000
_cell.length_b   1.000
_cell.length_c   1.000
_cell.angle_alpha   90.00
_cell.angle_beta   90.00
_cell.angle_gamma   90.00
#
_symmetry.space_group_name_H-M   'P 1'
#
loop_
_entity.id
_entity.type
_entity.pdbx_description
1 polymer ?
#
loop_
_entity_poly.entity_id
_entity_poly.type
_entity_poly.pdbx_seq_one_letter_code
_entity_poly.pdbx_strand_id
1 'polypeptide(L)'
;MIGSILAGGGGGEEESIQAVMRDAVMHDINKVSLFGLKDVNPALISGFIVSGIMIIFALICRIFVIPRFKLVPGKFQLVLETVVGIFDGMAKGNSHINGFLGAYIFAAGSYIFTGTLFELLGVQVMTTGGHPISLPAPMADVNGAIMMGCLSYLVIMSGGIVGNGVKGIGKTLKDFSLPLSLSFRLFGALISGALVTELVYYYTAMSYVVPVIVGVLFTLLHALIQAYVLTMLTSLFYGEVSEKVVKPPKEKKVRGKKRVTVAKEQSV
;
A
#
# COMPACT_ATOMS: atom_id res chain seq x y z
N MET A 1 39.95 12.14 -24.27
CA MET A 1 40.46 11.08 -23.36
C MET A 1 39.48 10.66 -22.23
N ILE A 2 38.37 11.35 -22.05
CA ILE A 2 37.32 10.98 -21.08
C ILE A 2 36.21 10.12 -21.73
N GLY A 3 36.06 10.17 -23.05
CA GLY A 3 35.04 9.39 -23.78
C GLY A 3 35.38 7.90 -24.02
N SER A 4 36.62 7.49 -23.80
CA SER A 4 37.04 6.08 -24.00
C SER A 4 37.03 5.23 -22.73
N ILE A 5 36.77 5.82 -21.56
CA ILE A 5 36.69 5.09 -20.27
C ILE A 5 35.30 4.55 -20.04
N LEU A 6 34.29 5.10 -20.72
CA LEU A 6 32.89 4.64 -20.64
C LEU A 6 32.57 3.48 -21.62
N ALA A 7 33.50 3.08 -22.46
CA ALA A 7 33.34 2.03 -23.49
C ALA A 7 34.22 0.80 -23.23
N GLY A 8 34.59 0.49 -21.99
CA GLY A 8 35.48 -0.60 -21.65
C GLY A 8 34.75 -1.79 -21.00
N GLY A 9 34.09 -2.59 -21.80
CA GLY A 9 33.58 -3.92 -21.37
C GLY A 9 33.59 -4.86 -22.55
N GLY A 10 34.46 -5.88 -22.52
CA GLY A 10 34.72 -6.79 -23.62
C GLY A 10 33.52 -7.64 -24.05
N GLY A 11 33.45 -7.88 -25.34
CA GLY A 11 33.00 -9.05 -26.10
C GLY A 11 31.88 -9.90 -25.56
N GLY A 12 30.71 -9.39 -25.31
CA GLY A 12 29.42 -10.02 -25.22
C GLY A 12 28.43 -8.98 -25.73
N GLU A 13 27.39 -9.41 -26.44
CA GLU A 13 26.35 -8.51 -26.94
C GLU A 13 26.02 -7.51 -25.86
N GLU A 14 26.23 -6.21 -26.11
CA GLU A 14 25.82 -5.14 -25.22
C GLU A 14 24.29 -5.22 -25.13
N GLU A 15 23.80 -5.93 -24.12
CA GLU A 15 22.38 -5.91 -23.79
C GLU A 15 22.01 -4.45 -23.60
N SER A 16 21.13 -3.94 -24.45
CA SER A 16 20.72 -2.54 -24.36
C SER A 16 20.09 -2.34 -22.97
N ILE A 17 20.36 -1.19 -22.33
CA ILE A 17 19.76 -0.81 -21.03
C ILE A 17 18.24 -1.08 -21.03
N GLN A 18 17.59 -0.88 -22.19
CA GLN A 18 16.16 -1.14 -22.37
C GLN A 18 15.80 -2.62 -22.24
N ALA A 19 16.65 -3.54 -22.70
CA ALA A 19 16.40 -4.98 -22.57
C ALA A 19 16.56 -5.42 -21.10
N VAL A 20 17.61 -4.98 -20.43
CA VAL A 20 17.85 -5.27 -19.00
C VAL A 20 16.71 -4.74 -18.15
N MET A 21 16.29 -3.49 -18.37
CA MET A 21 15.16 -2.89 -17.64
C MET A 21 13.84 -3.60 -17.94
N ARG A 22 13.61 -4.01 -19.19
CA ARG A 22 12.42 -4.76 -19.57
C ARG A 22 12.36 -6.11 -18.85
N ASP A 23 13.45 -6.83 -18.81
CA ASP A 23 13.53 -8.15 -18.19
C ASP A 23 13.37 -8.06 -16.66
N ALA A 24 13.90 -7.01 -16.04
CA ALA A 24 13.69 -6.72 -14.62
C ALA A 24 12.20 -6.46 -14.29
N VAL A 25 11.45 -5.85 -15.20
CA VAL A 25 10.00 -5.58 -14.99
C VAL A 25 9.13 -6.79 -15.32
N MET A 26 9.46 -7.51 -16.40
CA MET A 26 8.61 -8.60 -16.91
C MET A 26 8.68 -9.87 -16.08
N HIS A 27 9.77 -10.11 -15.35
CA HIS A 27 10.03 -11.33 -14.56
C HIS A 27 9.79 -12.64 -15.34
N ASP A 28 9.84 -12.60 -16.66
CA ASP A 28 9.50 -13.75 -17.52
C ASP A 28 10.44 -14.93 -17.32
N ILE A 29 11.69 -14.67 -16.95
CA ILE A 29 12.74 -15.70 -16.75
C ILE A 29 12.55 -16.45 -15.43
N ASN A 30 11.81 -15.88 -14.47
CA ASN A 30 11.70 -16.39 -13.11
C ASN A 30 10.39 -17.15 -12.83
N LYS A 31 9.63 -17.52 -13.86
CA LYS A 31 8.40 -18.31 -13.68
C LYS A 31 8.71 -19.71 -13.18
N VAL A 32 8.02 -20.13 -12.14
CA VAL A 32 8.22 -21.42 -11.46
C VAL A 32 6.97 -22.28 -11.55
N SER A 33 7.13 -23.57 -11.72
CA SER A 33 6.02 -24.51 -11.53
C SER A 33 5.92 -24.90 -10.05
N LEU A 34 4.79 -24.59 -9.42
CA LEU A 34 4.52 -24.92 -8.02
C LEU A 34 3.23 -25.74 -7.92
N PHE A 35 3.29 -26.92 -7.28
CA PHE A 35 2.14 -27.81 -7.06
C PHE A 35 1.28 -28.10 -8.31
N GLY A 36 1.91 -28.20 -9.49
CA GLY A 36 1.20 -28.46 -10.76
C GLY A 36 0.67 -27.22 -11.48
N LEU A 37 0.80 -26.04 -10.91
CA LEU A 37 0.56 -24.77 -11.57
C LEU A 37 1.83 -24.40 -12.35
N LYS A 38 1.68 -24.18 -13.66
CA LYS A 38 2.77 -23.71 -14.52
C LYS A 38 2.80 -22.17 -14.47
N ASP A 39 4.01 -21.61 -14.55
CA ASP A 39 4.23 -20.15 -14.68
C ASP A 39 3.78 -19.33 -13.47
N VAL A 40 4.08 -19.79 -12.25
CA VAL A 40 3.79 -19.03 -11.02
C VAL A 40 4.80 -17.89 -10.87
N ASN A 41 4.28 -16.68 -10.64
CA ASN A 41 5.11 -15.51 -10.40
C ASN A 41 5.82 -15.62 -9.02
N PRO A 42 7.15 -15.39 -8.94
CA PRO A 42 7.89 -15.39 -7.67
C PRO A 42 7.33 -14.45 -6.61
N ALA A 43 6.73 -13.31 -7.02
CA ALA A 43 6.09 -12.36 -6.10
C ALA A 43 4.90 -12.98 -5.33
N LEU A 44 4.18 -13.93 -5.92
CA LEU A 44 3.13 -14.67 -5.23
C LEU A 44 3.70 -15.54 -4.11
N ILE A 45 4.82 -16.21 -4.37
CA ILE A 45 5.51 -17.05 -3.38
C ILE A 45 6.01 -16.19 -2.22
N SER A 46 6.65 -15.06 -2.52
CA SER A 46 7.08 -14.10 -1.49
C SER A 46 5.90 -13.56 -0.68
N GLY A 47 4.75 -13.33 -1.32
CA GLY A 47 3.50 -12.94 -0.66
C GLY A 47 3.03 -13.94 0.39
N PHE A 48 3.04 -15.23 0.06
CA PHE A 48 2.70 -16.30 1.01
C PHE A 48 3.72 -16.40 2.15
N ILE A 49 5.02 -16.30 1.84
CA ILE A 49 6.08 -16.36 2.86
C ILE A 49 5.96 -15.19 3.83
N VAL A 50 5.83 -13.96 3.33
CA VAL A 50 5.68 -12.76 4.16
C VAL A 50 4.40 -12.85 5.01
N SER A 51 3.28 -13.29 4.42
CA SER A 51 2.03 -13.49 5.16
C SER A 51 2.19 -14.52 6.26
N GLY A 52 2.87 -15.63 5.98
CA GLY A 52 3.17 -16.67 6.95
C GLY A 52 4.02 -16.15 8.11
N ILE A 53 5.08 -15.42 7.81
CA ILE A 53 5.95 -14.79 8.82
C ILE A 53 5.15 -13.83 9.70
N MET A 54 4.31 -12.98 9.09
CA MET A 54 3.46 -12.01 9.81
C MET A 54 2.45 -12.71 10.73
N ILE A 55 1.81 -13.78 10.25
CA ILE A 55 0.85 -14.56 11.06
C ILE A 55 1.57 -15.23 12.23
N ILE A 56 2.72 -15.87 12.00
CA ILE A 56 3.51 -16.51 13.05
C ILE A 56 3.94 -15.46 14.09
N PHE A 57 4.43 -14.31 13.64
CA PHE A 57 4.82 -13.22 14.53
C PHE A 57 3.63 -12.71 15.36
N ALA A 58 2.47 -12.52 14.74
CA ALA A 58 1.25 -12.10 15.41
C ALA A 58 0.78 -13.13 16.44
N LEU A 59 0.86 -14.43 16.14
CA LEU A 59 0.54 -15.52 17.07
C LEU A 59 1.50 -15.54 18.26
N ILE A 60 2.81 -15.40 18.01
CA ILE A 60 3.82 -15.31 19.07
C ILE A 60 3.53 -14.12 19.98
N CYS A 61 3.27 -12.95 19.40
CA CYS A 61 2.89 -11.77 20.18
C CYS A 61 1.61 -12.01 20.98
N ARG A 62 0.60 -12.62 20.39
CA ARG A 62 -0.70 -12.92 21.05
C ARG A 62 -0.55 -13.87 22.22
N ILE A 63 0.26 -14.93 22.06
CA ILE A 63 0.34 -16.01 23.05
C ILE A 63 1.37 -15.68 24.13
N PHE A 64 2.53 -15.13 23.78
CA PHE A 64 3.64 -14.98 24.71
C PHE A 64 3.86 -13.55 25.20
N VAL A 65 3.58 -12.55 24.38
CA VAL A 65 3.91 -11.13 24.68
C VAL A 65 2.75 -10.43 25.36
N ILE A 66 1.56 -10.48 24.79
CA ILE A 66 0.38 -9.76 25.33
C ILE A 66 0.04 -10.20 26.77
N PRO A 67 0.06 -11.51 27.14
CA PRO A 67 -0.24 -11.90 28.52
C PRO A 67 0.76 -11.40 29.56
N ARG A 68 1.95 -10.97 29.12
CA ARG A 68 3.03 -10.44 29.99
C ARG A 68 3.05 -8.92 30.08
N PHE A 69 2.09 -8.23 29.51
CA PHE A 69 2.00 -6.78 29.59
C PHE A 69 1.77 -6.31 31.00
N LYS A 70 2.53 -5.27 31.40
CA LYS A 70 2.47 -4.67 32.74
C LYS A 70 1.95 -3.23 32.63
N LEU A 71 1.42 -2.70 33.73
CA LEU A 71 1.00 -1.29 33.82
C LEU A 71 2.16 -0.31 33.58
N VAL A 72 3.37 -0.68 34.00
CA VAL A 72 4.60 0.05 33.61
C VAL A 72 5.23 -0.69 32.46
N PRO A 73 5.17 -0.14 31.22
CA PRO A 73 5.60 -0.83 30.03
C PRO A 73 7.11 -1.04 30.00
N GLY A 74 7.55 -2.25 29.69
CA GLY A 74 8.93 -2.54 29.34
C GLY A 74 9.28 -1.97 27.95
N LYS A 75 10.55 -1.90 27.60
CA LYS A 75 11.02 -1.34 26.31
C LYS A 75 10.34 -1.95 25.09
N PHE A 76 10.21 -3.26 25.07
CA PHE A 76 9.54 -3.96 23.95
C PHE A 76 8.04 -3.69 23.89
N GLN A 77 7.35 -3.69 25.03
CA GLN A 77 5.95 -3.35 25.16
C GLN A 77 5.71 -1.92 24.68
N LEU A 78 6.55 -0.97 25.09
CA LEU A 78 6.45 0.44 24.69
C LEU A 78 6.56 0.60 23.17
N VAL A 79 7.51 -0.07 22.51
CA VAL A 79 7.66 -0.03 21.05
C VAL A 79 6.41 -0.56 20.38
N LEU A 80 5.89 -1.70 20.82
CA LEU A 80 4.72 -2.34 20.21
C LEU A 80 3.46 -1.50 20.42
N GLU A 81 3.24 -0.97 21.61
CA GLU A 81 2.13 -0.06 21.92
C GLU A 81 2.24 1.26 21.12
N THR A 82 3.44 1.80 20.95
CA THR A 82 3.67 3.02 20.17
C THR A 82 3.32 2.78 18.69
N VAL A 83 3.82 1.69 18.11
CA VAL A 83 3.53 1.38 16.69
C VAL A 83 2.02 1.16 16.49
N VAL A 84 1.38 0.33 17.30
CA VAL A 84 -0.07 0.12 17.22
C VAL A 84 -0.83 1.41 17.46
N GLY A 85 -0.37 2.23 18.44
CA GLY A 85 -0.96 3.52 18.79
C GLY A 85 -0.94 4.54 17.65
N ILE A 86 0.09 4.55 16.81
CA ILE A 86 0.17 5.42 15.62
C ILE A 86 -0.99 5.09 14.65
N PHE A 87 -1.17 3.81 14.33
CA PHE A 87 -2.24 3.39 13.40
C PHE A 87 -3.65 3.56 14.01
N ASP A 88 -3.80 3.25 15.29
CA ASP A 88 -5.08 3.47 15.99
C ASP A 88 -5.41 4.96 16.09
N GLY A 89 -4.40 5.82 16.30
CA GLY A 89 -4.54 7.27 16.25
C GLY A 89 -4.97 7.78 14.90
N MET A 90 -4.41 7.25 13.79
CA MET A 90 -4.85 7.57 12.43
C MET A 90 -6.32 7.18 12.20
N ALA A 91 -6.72 5.98 12.65
CA ALA A 91 -8.10 5.52 12.51
C ALA A 91 -9.07 6.40 13.28
N LYS A 92 -8.76 6.71 14.53
CA LYS A 92 -9.60 7.54 15.41
C LYS A 92 -9.66 9.01 14.97
N GLY A 93 -8.57 9.54 14.42
CA GLY A 93 -8.51 10.92 13.95
C GLY A 93 -9.35 11.16 12.70
N ASN A 94 -9.49 10.14 11.84
CA ASN A 94 -10.17 10.28 10.56
C ASN A 94 -11.60 9.72 10.54
N SER A 95 -11.97 8.83 11.47
CA SER A 95 -13.30 8.23 11.50
C SER A 95 -13.86 8.09 12.90
N HIS A 96 -15.16 8.43 13.05
CA HIS A 96 -15.92 8.16 14.28
C HIS A 96 -16.31 6.68 14.41
N ILE A 97 -16.28 5.91 13.31
CA ILE A 97 -16.61 4.47 13.24
C ILE A 97 -15.31 3.72 12.96
N ASN A 98 -14.56 3.40 13.99
CA ASN A 98 -13.19 2.93 13.87
C ASN A 98 -12.94 1.47 14.27
N GLY A 99 -13.96 0.67 14.59
CA GLY A 99 -13.79 -0.67 15.16
C GLY A 99 -12.87 -1.62 14.38
N PHE A 100 -13.09 -1.78 13.09
CA PHE A 100 -12.27 -2.66 12.24
C PHE A 100 -11.13 -1.89 11.52
N LEU A 101 -11.30 -0.59 11.30
CA LEU A 101 -10.38 0.22 10.50
C LEU A 101 -8.97 0.22 11.07
N GLY A 102 -8.80 0.45 12.38
CA GLY A 102 -7.49 0.47 13.02
C GLY A 102 -6.72 -0.83 12.85
N ALA A 103 -7.40 -1.98 13.01
CA ALA A 103 -6.80 -3.29 12.79
C ALA A 103 -6.39 -3.50 11.32
N TYR A 104 -7.23 -3.09 10.39
CA TYR A 104 -6.94 -3.21 8.96
C TYR A 104 -5.74 -2.37 8.53
N ILE A 105 -5.72 -1.07 8.87
CA ILE A 105 -4.62 -0.20 8.46
C ILE A 105 -3.29 -0.61 9.10
N PHE A 106 -3.33 -1.11 10.35
CA PHE A 106 -2.15 -1.69 10.98
C PHE A 106 -1.65 -2.93 10.22
N ALA A 107 -2.54 -3.86 9.88
CA ALA A 107 -2.19 -5.08 9.15
C ALA A 107 -1.66 -4.75 7.75
N ALA A 108 -2.34 -3.88 6.99
CA ALA A 108 -1.96 -3.47 5.64
C ALA A 108 -0.62 -2.71 5.64
N GLY A 109 -0.44 -1.74 6.55
CA GLY A 109 0.81 -0.99 6.67
C GLY A 109 1.98 -1.86 7.05
N SER A 110 1.79 -2.76 8.04
CA SER A 110 2.82 -3.72 8.43
C SER A 110 3.16 -4.71 7.32
N TYR A 111 2.17 -5.16 6.55
CA TYR A 111 2.38 -6.07 5.42
C TYR A 111 3.20 -5.41 4.30
N ILE A 112 2.85 -4.18 3.91
CA ILE A 112 3.59 -3.43 2.91
C ILE A 112 5.02 -3.17 3.36
N PHE A 113 5.19 -2.71 4.60
CA PHE A 113 6.49 -2.42 5.16
C PHE A 113 7.37 -3.67 5.21
N THR A 114 6.87 -4.77 5.79
CA THR A 114 7.61 -6.03 5.90
C THR A 114 7.87 -6.66 4.53
N GLY A 115 6.89 -6.61 3.63
CA GLY A 115 7.03 -7.15 2.27
C GLY A 115 8.08 -6.41 1.44
N THR A 116 8.16 -5.09 1.60
CA THR A 116 9.21 -4.30 0.93
C THR A 116 10.58 -4.54 1.57
N LEU A 117 10.66 -4.66 2.89
CA LEU A 117 11.93 -5.04 3.56
C LEU A 117 12.38 -6.45 3.21
N PHE A 118 11.44 -7.36 2.92
CA PHE A 118 11.77 -8.72 2.49
C PHE A 118 12.58 -8.74 1.19
N GLU A 119 12.29 -7.83 0.27
CA GLU A 119 13.09 -7.64 -0.95
C GLU A 119 14.54 -7.24 -0.63
N LEU A 120 14.73 -6.35 0.37
CA LEU A 120 16.06 -5.91 0.79
C LEU A 120 16.92 -7.06 1.34
N LEU A 121 16.29 -8.09 1.93
CA LEU A 121 17.01 -9.27 2.44
C LEU A 121 17.57 -10.15 1.32
N GLY A 122 17.12 -9.95 0.07
CA GLY A 122 17.61 -10.69 -1.09
C GLY A 122 17.43 -12.21 -0.97
N VAL A 123 16.32 -12.65 -0.37
CA VAL A 123 16.07 -14.07 -0.13
C VAL A 123 15.98 -14.82 -1.46
N GLN A 124 16.81 -15.82 -1.62
CA GLN A 124 16.82 -16.70 -2.79
C GLN A 124 16.22 -18.05 -2.42
N VAL A 125 15.37 -18.58 -3.28
CA VAL A 125 14.78 -19.91 -3.15
C VAL A 125 15.28 -20.77 -4.30
N MET A 126 15.68 -22.00 -3.97
CA MET A 126 16.05 -22.98 -4.99
C MET A 126 14.81 -23.56 -5.64
N THR A 127 14.75 -23.48 -6.96
CA THR A 127 13.71 -24.13 -7.76
C THR A 127 13.93 -25.65 -7.78
N THR A 128 12.88 -26.42 -8.04
CA THR A 128 12.97 -27.87 -8.31
C THR A 128 13.93 -28.21 -9.45
N GLY A 129 14.24 -27.25 -10.34
CA GLY A 129 15.25 -27.36 -11.40
C GLY A 129 16.68 -27.01 -10.98
N GLY A 130 16.94 -26.70 -9.70
CA GLY A 130 18.28 -26.41 -9.17
C GLY A 130 18.79 -24.99 -9.44
N HIS A 131 17.97 -24.09 -10.00
CA HIS A 131 18.35 -22.70 -10.23
C HIS A 131 17.88 -21.82 -9.06
N PRO A 132 18.75 -20.95 -8.48
CA PRO A 132 18.36 -20.00 -7.47
C PRO A 132 17.52 -18.87 -8.12
N ILE A 133 16.38 -18.57 -7.51
CA ILE A 133 15.51 -17.46 -7.91
C ILE A 133 15.44 -16.45 -6.78
N SER A 134 15.65 -15.18 -7.08
CA SER A 134 15.44 -14.10 -6.13
C SER A 134 13.93 -13.85 -5.96
N LEU A 135 13.49 -13.68 -4.72
CA LEU A 135 12.11 -13.38 -4.38
C LEU A 135 11.92 -11.85 -4.31
N PRO A 136 11.15 -11.27 -5.25
CA PRO A 136 10.84 -9.84 -5.21
C PRO A 136 9.85 -9.51 -4.09
N ALA A 137 9.64 -8.21 -3.82
CA ALA A 137 8.57 -7.78 -2.93
C ALA A 137 7.20 -8.27 -3.43
N PRO A 138 6.29 -8.69 -2.52
CA PRO A 138 4.95 -9.15 -2.90
C PRO A 138 4.13 -8.15 -3.73
N MET A 139 4.37 -6.86 -3.50
CA MET A 139 3.68 -5.77 -4.20
C MET A 139 4.40 -5.31 -5.48
N ALA A 140 5.58 -5.85 -5.80
CA ALA A 140 6.27 -5.59 -7.07
C ALA A 140 5.53 -6.20 -8.27
N ASP A 141 4.63 -7.16 -8.03
CA ASP A 141 3.71 -7.67 -9.04
C ASP A 141 2.43 -6.82 -9.13
N VAL A 142 1.99 -6.55 -10.36
CA VAL A 142 0.76 -5.80 -10.66
C VAL A 142 -0.45 -6.42 -9.97
N ASN A 143 -0.56 -7.75 -10.00
CA ASN A 143 -1.69 -8.45 -9.42
C ASN A 143 -1.74 -8.26 -7.89
N GLY A 144 -0.57 -8.33 -7.20
CA GLY A 144 -0.47 -8.07 -5.78
C GLY A 144 -0.88 -6.64 -5.42
N ALA A 145 -0.41 -5.66 -6.20
CA ALA A 145 -0.76 -4.26 -6.00
C ALA A 145 -2.25 -3.98 -6.24
N ILE A 146 -2.85 -4.59 -7.28
CA ILE A 146 -4.29 -4.48 -7.56
C ILE A 146 -5.11 -5.11 -6.43
N MET A 147 -4.72 -6.30 -5.97
CA MET A 147 -5.41 -6.97 -4.86
C MET A 147 -5.41 -6.12 -3.58
N MET A 148 -4.28 -5.50 -3.23
CA MET A 148 -4.19 -4.63 -2.06
C MET A 148 -5.02 -3.36 -2.23
N GLY A 149 -4.99 -2.74 -3.42
CA GLY A 149 -5.82 -1.57 -3.74
C GLY A 149 -7.32 -1.89 -3.67
N CYS A 150 -7.75 -3.02 -4.25
CA CYS A 150 -9.13 -3.50 -4.19
C CYS A 150 -9.56 -3.83 -2.75
N LEU A 151 -8.70 -4.49 -1.97
CA LEU A 151 -8.99 -4.81 -0.58
C LEU A 151 -9.18 -3.54 0.25
N SER A 152 -8.30 -2.55 0.08
CA SER A 152 -8.45 -1.23 0.73
C SER A 152 -9.76 -0.54 0.34
N TYR A 153 -10.14 -0.62 -0.92
CA TYR A 153 -11.41 -0.07 -1.40
C TYR A 153 -12.63 -0.78 -0.83
N LEU A 154 -12.59 -2.12 -0.69
CA LEU A 154 -13.66 -2.88 -0.03
C LEU A 154 -13.81 -2.47 1.45
N VAL A 155 -12.70 -2.21 2.13
CA VAL A 155 -12.74 -1.68 3.51
C VAL A 155 -13.37 -0.30 3.54
N ILE A 156 -12.99 0.62 2.64
CA ILE A 156 -13.61 1.94 2.52
C ILE A 156 -15.11 1.82 2.25
N MET A 157 -15.50 0.94 1.34
CA MET A 157 -16.91 0.67 1.03
C MET A 157 -17.69 0.15 2.24
N SER A 158 -17.07 -0.72 3.05
CA SER A 158 -17.68 -1.20 4.30
C SER A 158 -18.00 -0.06 5.27
N GLY A 159 -17.08 0.94 5.36
CA GLY A 159 -17.30 2.17 6.14
C GLY A 159 -18.51 2.96 5.64
N GLY A 160 -18.67 3.07 4.32
CA GLY A 160 -19.84 3.70 3.71
C GLY A 160 -21.16 3.01 4.04
N ILE A 161 -21.16 1.67 4.04
CA ILE A 161 -22.33 0.87 4.39
C ILE A 161 -22.68 1.05 5.86
N VAL A 162 -21.71 1.00 6.76
CA VAL A 162 -21.91 1.16 8.20
C VAL A 162 -22.41 2.57 8.55
N GLY A 163 -21.86 3.62 7.87
CA GLY A 163 -22.26 5.01 8.13
C GLY A 163 -23.59 5.41 7.54
N ASN A 164 -23.85 5.05 6.28
CA ASN A 164 -24.95 5.57 5.45
C ASN A 164 -25.87 4.46 4.86
N GLY A 165 -25.67 3.19 5.22
CA GLY A 165 -26.42 2.06 4.67
C GLY A 165 -26.20 1.90 3.15
N VAL A 166 -27.23 1.47 2.41
CA VAL A 166 -27.16 1.24 0.95
C VAL A 166 -26.80 2.52 0.18
N LYS A 167 -27.12 3.70 0.69
CA LYS A 167 -26.76 4.98 0.08
C LYS A 167 -25.26 5.25 0.16
N GLY A 168 -24.57 4.68 1.14
CA GLY A 168 -23.13 4.74 1.27
C GLY A 168 -22.41 4.06 0.10
N ILE A 169 -22.96 2.96 -0.42
CA ILE A 169 -22.42 2.29 -1.61
C ILE A 169 -22.37 3.24 -2.79
N GLY A 170 -23.45 3.99 -3.05
CA GLY A 170 -23.50 4.96 -4.14
C GLY A 170 -22.51 6.13 -3.95
N LYS A 171 -22.21 6.51 -2.70
CA LYS A 171 -21.20 7.53 -2.39
C LYS A 171 -19.80 7.00 -2.70
N THR A 172 -19.47 5.79 -2.24
CA THR A 172 -18.17 5.16 -2.49
C THR A 172 -17.94 4.82 -3.96
N LEU A 173 -19.00 4.41 -4.67
CA LEU A 173 -18.91 4.03 -6.08
C LEU A 173 -18.54 5.21 -7.00
N LYS A 174 -18.79 6.45 -6.58
CA LYS A 174 -18.34 7.65 -7.30
C LYS A 174 -16.81 7.75 -7.35
N ASP A 175 -16.16 7.24 -6.32
CA ASP A 175 -14.72 7.31 -6.14
C ASP A 175 -14.03 6.01 -6.61
N PHE A 176 -14.57 5.37 -7.67
CA PHE A 176 -14.02 4.14 -8.26
C PHE A 176 -12.55 4.29 -8.73
N SER A 177 -12.10 5.52 -8.94
CA SER A 177 -10.69 5.81 -9.25
C SER A 177 -9.73 5.49 -8.11
N LEU A 178 -10.20 5.39 -6.85
CA LEU A 178 -9.36 5.15 -5.68
C LEU A 178 -8.59 3.82 -5.74
N PRO A 179 -9.23 2.65 -5.97
CA PRO A 179 -8.49 1.39 -6.01
C PRO A 179 -7.45 1.39 -7.13
N LEU A 180 -7.77 1.99 -8.26
CA LEU A 180 -6.85 2.13 -9.38
C LEU A 180 -5.65 3.00 -9.01
N SER A 181 -5.89 4.16 -8.41
CA SER A 181 -4.84 5.08 -7.96
C SER A 181 -3.95 4.45 -6.90
N LEU A 182 -4.52 3.71 -5.93
CA LEU A 182 -3.76 3.01 -4.90
C LEU A 182 -2.89 1.91 -5.50
N SER A 183 -3.44 1.10 -6.42
CA SER A 183 -2.72 0.01 -7.08
C SER A 183 -1.54 0.52 -7.91
N PHE A 184 -1.76 1.54 -8.74
CA PHE A 184 -0.68 2.11 -9.55
C PHE A 184 0.40 2.79 -8.71
N ARG A 185 0.04 3.37 -7.58
CA ARG A 185 1.01 3.97 -6.66
C ARG A 185 1.90 2.91 -6.03
N LEU A 186 1.31 1.80 -5.54
CA LEU A 186 2.04 0.68 -4.96
C LEU A 186 3.01 0.08 -5.97
N PHE A 187 2.49 -0.30 -7.12
CA PHE A 187 3.26 -0.91 -8.20
C PHE A 187 4.34 0.03 -8.75
N GLY A 188 3.98 1.28 -9.06
CA GLY A 188 4.90 2.25 -9.63
C GLY A 188 6.07 2.60 -8.70
N ALA A 189 5.83 2.68 -7.40
CA ALA A 189 6.87 2.94 -6.42
C ALA A 189 7.91 1.81 -6.37
N LEU A 190 7.46 0.57 -6.35
CA LEU A 190 8.34 -0.61 -6.26
C LEU A 190 9.10 -0.84 -7.56
N ILE A 191 8.44 -0.72 -8.71
CA ILE A 191 9.10 -0.83 -10.01
C ILE A 191 10.16 0.24 -10.19
N SER A 192 9.86 1.48 -9.82
CA SER A 192 10.88 2.53 -9.96
C SER A 192 12.09 2.26 -9.09
N GLY A 193 11.91 1.68 -7.90
CA GLY A 193 12.99 1.22 -7.03
C GLY A 193 13.85 0.13 -7.66
N ALA A 194 13.20 -0.89 -8.19
CA ALA A 194 13.88 -1.99 -8.88
C ALA A 194 14.68 -1.49 -10.09
N LEU A 195 14.08 -0.63 -10.93
CA LEU A 195 14.74 -0.08 -12.10
C LEU A 195 15.95 0.80 -11.76
N VAL A 196 15.87 1.62 -10.71
CA VAL A 196 17.02 2.43 -10.25
C VAL A 196 18.14 1.52 -9.76
N THR A 197 17.83 0.48 -9.03
CA THR A 197 18.84 -0.48 -8.55
C THR A 197 19.52 -1.19 -9.72
N GLU A 198 18.75 -1.66 -10.70
CA GLU A 198 19.26 -2.32 -11.90
C GLU A 198 20.14 -1.38 -12.73
N LEU A 199 19.73 -0.13 -12.90
CA LEU A 199 20.53 0.88 -13.58
C LEU A 199 21.88 1.12 -12.90
N VAL A 200 21.92 1.13 -11.57
CA VAL A 200 23.17 1.30 -10.82
C VAL A 200 24.07 0.07 -10.99
N TYR A 201 23.51 -1.13 -11.04
CA TYR A 201 24.29 -2.34 -11.34
C TYR A 201 24.83 -2.39 -12.76
N TYR A 202 24.14 -1.81 -13.72
CA TYR A 202 24.58 -1.75 -15.12
C TYR A 202 25.90 -1.00 -15.27
N TYR A 203 26.12 0.05 -14.49
CA TYR A 203 27.36 0.81 -14.51
C TYR A 203 28.42 0.18 -13.59
N THR A 204 29.37 -0.56 -14.16
CA THR A 204 30.44 -1.27 -13.43
C THR A 204 31.25 -0.38 -12.49
N ALA A 205 31.45 0.90 -12.82
CA ALA A 205 32.13 1.87 -11.96
C ALA A 205 31.39 2.16 -10.65
N MET A 206 30.07 1.95 -10.63
CA MET A 206 29.19 2.17 -9.47
C MET A 206 28.82 0.90 -8.73
N SER A 207 29.20 -0.29 -9.22
CA SER A 207 28.65 -1.57 -8.78
C SER A 207 29.16 -2.08 -7.40
N TYR A 208 30.14 -1.44 -6.78
CA TYR A 208 30.71 -1.95 -5.53
C TYR A 208 29.97 -1.49 -4.26
N VAL A 209 29.85 -0.19 -4.05
CA VAL A 209 29.31 0.38 -2.79
C VAL A 209 27.98 1.09 -3.02
N VAL A 210 27.86 1.79 -4.16
CA VAL A 210 26.68 2.61 -4.48
C VAL A 210 25.38 1.80 -4.52
N PRO A 211 25.32 0.58 -5.12
CA PRO A 211 24.10 -0.22 -5.14
C PRO A 211 23.58 -0.55 -3.75
N VAL A 212 24.48 -0.85 -2.81
CA VAL A 212 24.09 -1.20 -1.43
C VAL A 212 23.47 0.03 -0.74
N ILE A 213 24.11 1.19 -0.87
CA ILE A 213 23.59 2.43 -0.27
C ILE A 213 22.25 2.81 -0.91
N VAL A 214 22.20 2.83 -2.24
CA VAL A 214 20.98 3.16 -2.98
C VAL A 214 19.85 2.16 -2.68
N GLY A 215 20.16 0.87 -2.73
CA GLY A 215 19.19 -0.19 -2.42
C GLY A 215 18.60 -0.05 -1.02
N VAL A 216 19.45 0.07 0.01
CA VAL A 216 19.00 0.19 1.40
C VAL A 216 18.20 1.47 1.63
N LEU A 217 18.73 2.64 1.22
CA LEU A 217 18.06 3.93 1.43
C LEU A 217 16.76 4.00 0.64
N PHE A 218 16.78 3.58 -0.62
CA PHE A 218 15.62 3.66 -1.49
C PHE A 218 14.51 2.72 -1.03
N THR A 219 14.85 1.47 -0.74
CA THR A 219 13.88 0.46 -0.28
C THR A 219 13.29 0.84 1.08
N LEU A 220 14.12 1.29 2.04
CA LEU A 220 13.63 1.69 3.36
C LEU A 220 12.72 2.91 3.28
N LEU A 221 13.12 3.93 2.50
CA LEU A 221 12.32 5.14 2.31
C LEU A 221 10.98 4.80 1.63
N HIS A 222 11.02 3.97 0.57
CA HIS A 222 9.82 3.52 -0.12
C HIS A 222 8.90 2.71 0.80
N ALA A 223 9.45 1.78 1.58
CA ALA A 223 8.69 0.97 2.52
C ALA A 223 7.90 1.85 3.52
N LEU A 224 8.57 2.84 4.09
CA LEU A 224 7.95 3.77 5.04
C LEU A 224 6.89 4.66 4.40
N ILE A 225 7.24 5.32 3.29
CA ILE A 225 6.33 6.23 2.60
C ILE A 225 5.10 5.47 2.11
N GLN A 226 5.30 4.31 1.51
CA GLN A 226 4.22 3.54 0.90
C GLN A 226 3.25 2.98 1.95
N ALA A 227 3.79 2.43 3.05
CA ALA A 227 2.98 1.97 4.18
C ALA A 227 2.17 3.14 4.77
N TYR A 228 2.81 4.29 5.00
CA TYR A 228 2.15 5.48 5.54
C TYR A 228 1.07 6.02 4.61
N VAL A 229 1.38 6.19 3.32
CA VAL A 229 0.44 6.77 2.35
C VAL A 229 -0.79 5.90 2.16
N LEU A 230 -0.64 4.56 2.02
CA LEU A 230 -1.79 3.68 1.87
C LEU A 230 -2.67 3.71 3.12
N THR A 231 -2.09 3.60 4.30
CA THR A 231 -2.83 3.57 5.56
C THR A 231 -3.54 4.89 5.83
N MET A 232 -2.87 6.02 5.59
CA MET A 232 -3.43 7.36 5.78
C MET A 232 -4.57 7.62 4.80
N LEU A 233 -4.40 7.30 3.50
CA LEU A 233 -5.45 7.48 2.51
C LEU A 233 -6.65 6.58 2.78
N THR A 234 -6.43 5.30 3.10
CA THR A 234 -7.52 4.38 3.43
C THR A 234 -8.31 4.87 4.64
N SER A 235 -7.62 5.37 5.68
CA SER A 235 -8.24 5.93 6.87
C SER A 235 -9.06 7.18 6.56
N LEU A 236 -8.51 8.09 5.77
CA LEU A 236 -9.16 9.36 5.39
C LEU A 236 -10.41 9.12 4.56
N PHE A 237 -10.32 8.30 3.51
CA PHE A 237 -11.49 7.99 2.66
C PHE A 237 -12.54 7.17 3.40
N TYR A 238 -12.13 6.26 4.27
CA TYR A 238 -13.07 5.56 5.15
C TYR A 238 -13.86 6.53 6.03
N GLY A 239 -13.18 7.52 6.62
CA GLY A 239 -13.80 8.59 7.39
C GLY A 239 -14.80 9.38 6.56
N GLU A 240 -14.37 9.89 5.40
CA GLU A 240 -15.19 10.67 4.49
C GLU A 240 -16.47 9.94 4.06
N VAL A 241 -16.37 8.68 3.70
CA VAL A 241 -17.53 7.89 3.25
C VAL A 241 -18.44 7.51 4.42
N SER A 242 -17.89 7.31 5.63
CA SER A 242 -18.64 6.94 6.83
C SER A 242 -19.39 8.12 7.46
N GLU A 243 -19.03 9.36 7.16
CA GLU A 243 -19.74 10.54 7.64
C GLU A 243 -21.18 10.57 7.15
N LYS A 244 -22.12 10.78 8.09
CA LYS A 244 -23.54 10.90 7.78
C LYS A 244 -23.79 12.11 6.89
N VAL A 245 -24.47 11.87 5.78
CA VAL A 245 -24.95 12.97 4.93
C VAL A 245 -25.97 13.78 5.71
N VAL A 246 -25.55 14.90 6.28
CA VAL A 246 -26.46 15.90 6.84
C VAL A 246 -27.27 16.47 5.68
N LYS A 247 -28.54 16.08 5.57
CA LYS A 247 -29.42 16.70 4.59
C LYS A 247 -29.52 18.18 4.95
N PRO A 248 -29.27 19.10 3.98
CA PRO A 248 -29.54 20.50 4.24
C PRO A 248 -30.98 20.65 4.75
N PRO A 249 -31.23 21.51 5.76
CA PRO A 249 -32.57 21.71 6.29
C PRO A 249 -33.47 22.03 5.10
N LYS A 250 -34.53 21.20 4.93
CA LYS A 250 -35.53 21.47 3.90
C LYS A 250 -36.04 22.87 4.14
N GLU A 251 -35.70 23.81 3.26
CA GLU A 251 -36.39 25.12 3.25
C GLU A 251 -37.88 24.81 3.25
N LYS A 252 -38.54 25.15 4.38
CA LYS A 252 -39.99 25.12 4.45
C LYS A 252 -40.46 26.12 3.40
N LYS A 253 -40.89 25.63 2.22
CA LYS A 253 -41.62 26.47 1.27
C LYS A 253 -42.68 27.16 2.09
N VAL A 254 -42.48 28.45 2.37
CA VAL A 254 -43.50 29.30 2.96
C VAL A 254 -44.62 29.32 1.93
N ARG A 255 -45.61 28.49 2.19
CA ARG A 255 -46.83 28.42 1.40
C ARG A 255 -47.49 29.77 1.50
N GLY A 256 -47.54 30.50 0.38
CA GLY A 256 -47.95 31.90 0.27
C GLY A 256 -49.11 32.27 1.15
N LYS A 257 -48.84 33.13 2.11
CA LYS A 257 -49.87 33.95 2.75
C LYS A 257 -50.34 34.98 1.72
N LYS A 258 -51.64 34.94 1.44
CA LYS A 258 -52.40 35.84 0.58
C LYS A 258 -51.90 37.26 0.67
N ARG A 259 -51.66 37.88 -0.50
CA ARG A 259 -51.60 39.34 -0.66
C ARG A 259 -52.86 39.93 -0.03
N VAL A 260 -52.74 40.58 1.07
CA VAL A 260 -53.75 41.52 1.57
C VAL A 260 -53.45 42.84 0.82
N THR A 261 -54.36 43.17 -0.04
CA THR A 261 -54.49 44.45 -0.74
C THR A 261 -54.64 45.53 0.32
N VAL A 262 -53.64 46.34 0.54
CA VAL A 262 -53.82 47.63 1.21
C VAL A 262 -54.23 48.62 0.13
N ALA A 263 -55.52 48.84 0.10
CA ALA A 263 -56.12 49.94 -0.69
C ALA A 263 -55.74 51.27 -0.07
N LYS A 264 -55.42 52.21 -0.94
CA LYS A 264 -55.25 53.62 -0.75
C LYS A 264 -56.16 54.25 0.31
N GLU A 265 -55.57 55.04 1.16
CA GLU A 265 -56.20 56.31 1.60
C GLU A 265 -55.09 57.38 1.58
N GLN A 266 -55.12 58.12 0.48
CA GLN A 266 -54.69 59.52 0.40
C GLN A 266 -55.96 60.36 0.24
N SER A 267 -56.14 61.31 1.09
CA SER A 267 -56.72 62.65 0.91
C SER A 267 -57.29 63.13 2.25
N VAL A 268 -56.70 64.00 2.86
CA VAL A 268 -56.90 65.48 2.88
C VAL A 268 -55.81 66.07 3.75
#